data_751525130379381ec93e588cbc6a146e
#
_entry.id   751525130379381ec93e588cbc6a146e
#
_cell.length_a   1.000
_cell.length_b   1.000
_cell.length_c   1.000
_cell.angle_alpha   90.00
_cell.angle_beta   90.00
_cell.angle_gamma   90.00
#
_symmetry.space_group_name_H-M   'P 1'
#
loop_
_entity.id
_entity.type
_entity.pdbx_description
1 polymer ?
#
loop_
_entity_poly.entity_id
_entity_poly.type
_entity_poly.pdbx_seq_one_letter_code
_entity_poly.pdbx_strand_id
1 'polypeptide(L)'
;MKYRLQAIIFVFVAFMLGCNEYMIVGVLPDIAHEYHDSLGKLGLLVTVFALVYAIFTPIITSMANRWRRHHVLLVLMVIFFIGNTWTAMAPNFISMLLSRILTASVAGAIISMVLVMASYVAPREKRASLVSWVFAGFSIASVIGIPIGTVISTTLTWHDSFWMISGITIIVFVALIWLVPRDTPQFKSTLSKQFVLFKDSRIILGVSFIVAICAADYTIYTYIRPLITNEMGFDNTWLNWLLFGMGIFFIIGNKFGGYLADRGGIHRLSGIYAAMTVLFLIFGPVLPFKWGAIIIVAVLCIAFSCYG
;
A
#
# COMPACT_ATOMS: atom_id res chain seq x y z
N MET A 1 5.91 -15.98 24.90
CA MET A 1 6.17 -14.52 24.90
C MET A 1 6.89 -14.09 23.62
N LYS A 2 8.00 -14.73 23.22
CA LYS A 2 8.82 -14.39 22.03
C LYS A 2 8.03 -14.38 20.71
N TYR A 3 7.19 -15.42 20.45
CA TYR A 3 6.34 -15.49 19.26
C TYR A 3 5.39 -14.29 19.10
N ARG A 4 4.71 -13.88 20.20
CA ARG A 4 3.76 -12.73 20.14
C ARG A 4 4.46 -11.43 19.75
N LEU A 5 5.67 -11.21 20.28
CA LEU A 5 6.46 -10.03 19.97
C LEU A 5 6.95 -10.03 18.51
N GLN A 6 7.38 -11.19 18.00
CA GLN A 6 7.73 -11.36 16.58
C GLN A 6 6.53 -11.11 15.66
N ALA A 7 5.34 -11.60 16.04
CA ALA A 7 4.11 -11.34 15.29
C ALA A 7 3.79 -9.84 15.22
N ILE A 8 3.86 -9.13 16.34
CA ILE A 8 3.63 -7.67 16.39
C ILE A 8 4.61 -6.94 15.48
N ILE A 9 5.89 -7.31 15.47
CA ILE A 9 6.90 -6.65 14.64
C ILE A 9 6.59 -6.88 13.15
N PHE A 10 6.24 -8.09 12.74
CA PHE A 10 5.91 -8.37 11.34
C PHE A 10 4.67 -7.59 10.87
N VAL A 11 3.64 -7.49 11.69
CA VAL A 11 2.46 -6.65 11.42
C VAL A 11 2.87 -5.18 11.31
N PHE A 12 3.76 -4.72 12.19
CA PHE A 12 4.21 -3.34 12.21
C PHE A 12 5.12 -3.01 11.02
N VAL A 13 5.95 -3.95 10.55
CA VAL A 13 6.70 -3.79 9.28
C VAL A 13 5.74 -3.59 8.11
N ALA A 14 4.72 -4.44 8.00
CA ALA A 14 3.73 -4.32 6.92
C ALA A 14 2.96 -3.00 6.99
N PHE A 15 2.56 -2.58 8.19
CA PHE A 15 1.94 -1.28 8.44
C PHE A 15 2.86 -0.11 8.01
N MET A 16 4.13 -0.13 8.39
CA MET A 16 5.12 0.88 8.03
C MET A 16 5.31 0.97 6.50
N LEU A 17 5.41 -0.18 5.82
CA LEU A 17 5.51 -0.23 4.35
C LEU A 17 4.26 0.36 3.68
N GLY A 18 3.08 0.01 4.17
CA GLY A 18 1.82 0.58 3.69
C GLY A 18 1.73 2.09 3.95
N CYS A 19 2.14 2.57 5.12
CA CYS A 19 2.22 4.01 5.38
C CYS A 19 3.14 4.71 4.38
N ASN A 20 4.31 4.16 4.07
CA ASN A 20 5.21 4.73 3.07
C ASN A 20 4.57 4.82 1.68
N GLU A 21 3.75 3.83 1.32
CA GLU A 21 3.06 3.79 0.04
C GLU A 21 1.91 4.79 -0.03
N TYR A 22 1.07 4.84 1.01
CA TYR A 22 -0.18 5.63 0.98
C TYR A 22 -0.03 7.08 1.44
N MET A 23 0.90 7.40 2.34
CA MET A 23 1.09 8.76 2.83
C MET A 23 1.46 9.75 1.74
N ILE A 24 2.17 9.33 0.68
CA ILE A 24 2.55 10.18 -0.44
C ILE A 24 1.32 10.84 -1.09
N VAL A 25 0.20 10.11 -1.17
CA VAL A 25 -1.06 10.60 -1.74
C VAL A 25 -1.61 11.77 -0.93
N GLY A 26 -1.51 11.69 0.39
CA GLY A 26 -1.95 12.75 1.31
C GLY A 26 -1.12 14.04 1.22
N VAL A 27 0.16 13.91 0.88
CA VAL A 27 1.11 15.05 0.84
C VAL A 27 1.37 15.57 -0.59
N LEU A 28 0.80 14.92 -1.62
CA LEU A 28 1.05 15.24 -3.02
C LEU A 28 0.79 16.72 -3.38
N PRO A 29 -0.31 17.36 -2.92
CA PRO A 29 -0.55 18.79 -3.19
C PRO A 29 0.48 19.72 -2.58
N ASP A 30 0.99 19.38 -1.39
CA ASP A 30 1.98 20.21 -0.70
C ASP A 30 3.34 20.15 -1.40
N ILE A 31 3.73 18.97 -1.89
CA ILE A 31 4.91 18.77 -2.74
C ILE A 31 4.76 19.53 -4.06
N ALA A 32 3.57 19.46 -4.69
CA ALA A 32 3.30 20.17 -5.94
C ALA A 32 3.44 21.70 -5.76
N HIS A 33 2.96 22.20 -4.66
CA HIS A 33 3.09 23.63 -4.32
C HIS A 33 4.55 24.04 -4.12
N GLU A 34 5.32 23.26 -3.37
CA GLU A 34 6.73 23.56 -3.08
C GLU A 34 7.64 23.46 -4.31
N TYR A 35 7.44 22.45 -5.16
CA TYR A 35 8.24 22.28 -6.38
C TYR A 35 7.73 23.11 -7.57
N HIS A 36 6.63 23.84 -7.41
CA HIS A 36 5.95 24.59 -8.49
C HIS A 36 5.62 23.69 -9.70
N ASP A 37 5.28 22.45 -9.44
CA ASP A 37 4.98 21.42 -10.44
C ASP A 37 3.48 21.08 -10.46
N SER A 38 3.02 20.50 -11.58
CA SER A 38 1.62 20.06 -11.70
C SER A 38 1.36 18.77 -10.91
N LEU A 39 0.14 18.63 -10.35
CA LEU A 39 -0.30 17.40 -9.68
C LEU A 39 -0.19 16.16 -10.60
N GLY A 40 -0.45 16.33 -11.90
CA GLY A 40 -0.29 15.24 -12.87
C GLY A 40 1.15 14.74 -12.97
N LYS A 41 2.13 15.66 -12.94
CA LYS A 41 3.57 15.30 -12.91
C LYS A 41 3.92 14.59 -11.60
N LEU A 42 3.40 15.07 -10.47
CA LEU A 42 3.64 14.45 -9.15
C LEU A 42 2.98 13.07 -9.05
N GLY A 43 1.88 12.82 -9.75
CA GLY A 43 1.28 11.49 -9.85
C GLY A 43 2.23 10.42 -10.40
N LEU A 44 3.26 10.82 -11.18
CA LEU A 44 4.32 9.91 -11.61
C LEU A 44 5.10 9.29 -10.44
N LEU A 45 5.19 9.97 -9.29
CA LEU A 45 5.83 9.41 -8.09
C LEU A 45 5.12 8.15 -7.60
N VAL A 46 3.79 8.11 -7.71
CA VAL A 46 2.97 6.94 -7.37
C VAL A 46 3.09 5.87 -8.46
N THR A 47 2.95 6.26 -9.72
CA THR A 47 3.01 5.34 -10.87
C THR A 47 4.37 4.64 -10.98
N VAL A 48 5.45 5.40 -10.90
CA VAL A 48 6.82 4.84 -10.97
C VAL A 48 7.11 3.97 -9.76
N PHE A 49 6.65 4.36 -8.57
CA PHE A 49 6.76 3.53 -7.37
C PHE A 49 6.10 2.16 -7.59
N ALA A 50 4.84 2.13 -8.03
CA ALA A 50 4.11 0.89 -8.28
C ALA A 50 4.78 0.01 -9.35
N LEU A 51 5.26 0.61 -10.44
CA LEU A 51 5.95 -0.10 -11.52
C LEU A 51 7.26 -0.72 -11.03
N VAL A 52 8.10 0.05 -10.34
CA VAL A 52 9.37 -0.42 -9.77
C VAL A 52 9.12 -1.51 -8.73
N TYR A 53 8.14 -1.31 -7.85
CA TYR A 53 7.72 -2.31 -6.87
C TYR A 53 7.35 -3.64 -7.54
N ALA A 54 6.53 -3.60 -8.60
CA ALA A 54 6.08 -4.79 -9.31
C ALA A 54 7.24 -5.54 -9.99
N ILE A 55 8.16 -4.80 -10.63
CA ILE A 55 9.28 -5.39 -11.36
C ILE A 55 10.36 -5.94 -10.41
N PHE A 56 10.74 -5.18 -9.41
CA PHE A 56 11.87 -5.52 -8.53
C PHE A 56 11.51 -6.55 -7.45
N THR A 57 10.25 -6.65 -7.04
CA THR A 57 9.82 -7.63 -6.04
C THR A 57 10.21 -9.07 -6.42
N PRO A 58 9.84 -9.62 -7.58
CA PRO A 58 10.22 -10.98 -7.95
C PRO A 58 11.73 -11.13 -8.18
N ILE A 59 12.41 -10.11 -8.69
CA ILE A 59 13.85 -10.14 -8.94
C ILE A 59 14.60 -10.25 -7.62
N ILE A 60 14.38 -9.31 -6.70
CA ILE A 60 15.09 -9.25 -5.41
C ILE A 60 14.72 -10.46 -4.55
N THR A 61 13.46 -10.87 -4.52
CA THR A 61 13.02 -12.05 -3.78
C THR A 61 13.70 -13.33 -4.29
N SER A 62 13.88 -13.46 -5.60
CA SER A 62 14.60 -14.59 -6.18
C SER A 62 16.11 -14.57 -5.87
N MET A 63 16.73 -13.39 -5.95
CA MET A 63 18.15 -13.22 -5.59
C MET A 63 18.39 -13.50 -4.11
N ALA A 64 17.48 -13.05 -3.25
CA ALA A 64 17.51 -13.23 -1.81
C ALA A 64 17.50 -14.70 -1.35
N ASN A 65 16.98 -15.61 -2.18
CA ASN A 65 16.95 -17.04 -1.88
C ASN A 65 18.34 -17.69 -1.78
N ARG A 66 19.40 -17.00 -2.20
CA ARG A 66 20.79 -17.48 -2.11
C ARG A 66 21.43 -17.21 -0.75
N TRP A 67 20.89 -16.28 0.02
CA TRP A 67 21.46 -15.80 1.29
C TRP A 67 20.53 -16.06 2.46
N ARG A 68 21.05 -15.91 3.68
CA ARG A 68 20.26 -16.02 4.91
C ARG A 68 19.20 -14.91 4.95
N ARG A 69 17.92 -15.28 4.98
CA ARG A 69 16.78 -14.34 4.89
C ARG A 69 16.83 -13.20 5.90
N HIS A 70 17.29 -13.50 7.12
CA HIS A 70 17.46 -12.50 8.17
C HIS A 70 18.42 -11.38 7.72
N HIS A 71 19.60 -11.71 7.17
CA HIS A 71 20.55 -10.71 6.70
C HIS A 71 20.01 -9.93 5.49
N VAL A 72 19.36 -10.63 4.58
CA VAL A 72 18.71 -9.96 3.42
C VAL A 72 17.66 -8.97 3.88
N LEU A 73 16.78 -9.36 4.80
CA LEU A 73 15.76 -8.46 5.34
C LEU A 73 16.40 -7.20 5.97
N LEU A 74 17.46 -7.36 6.75
CA LEU A 74 18.17 -6.22 7.35
C LEU A 74 18.81 -5.30 6.30
N VAL A 75 19.44 -5.86 5.26
CA VAL A 75 20.02 -5.06 4.16
C VAL A 75 18.92 -4.29 3.42
N LEU A 76 17.79 -4.95 3.10
CA LEU A 76 16.66 -4.30 2.45
C LEU A 76 16.07 -3.18 3.32
N MET A 77 16.00 -3.36 4.64
CA MET A 77 15.55 -2.33 5.58
C MET A 77 16.51 -1.13 5.62
N VAL A 78 17.82 -1.35 5.52
CA VAL A 78 18.80 -0.26 5.43
C VAL A 78 18.61 0.53 4.13
N ILE A 79 18.42 -0.15 2.99
CA ILE A 79 18.18 0.51 1.70
C ILE A 79 16.84 1.30 1.77
N PHE A 80 15.81 0.72 2.37
CA PHE A 80 14.52 1.38 2.57
C PHE A 80 14.66 2.63 3.46
N PHE A 81 15.44 2.56 4.53
CA PHE A 81 15.75 3.70 5.40
C PHE A 81 16.47 4.82 4.64
N ILE A 82 17.52 4.48 3.87
CA ILE A 82 18.27 5.44 3.06
C ILE A 82 17.33 6.12 2.05
N GLY A 83 16.50 5.36 1.36
CA GLY A 83 15.55 5.89 0.40
C GLY A 83 14.50 6.83 1.02
N ASN A 84 13.95 6.50 2.19
CA ASN A 84 13.00 7.38 2.89
C ASN A 84 13.66 8.65 3.42
N THR A 85 14.86 8.53 3.98
CA THR A 85 15.64 9.69 4.44
C THR A 85 15.98 10.60 3.25
N TRP A 86 16.35 10.02 2.11
CA TRP A 86 16.56 10.79 0.88
C TRP A 86 15.26 11.46 0.40
N THR A 87 14.12 10.75 0.45
CA THR A 87 12.83 11.35 0.11
C THR A 87 12.52 12.55 1.01
N ALA A 88 12.76 12.43 2.33
CA ALA A 88 12.56 13.51 3.29
C ALA A 88 13.46 14.74 3.03
N MET A 89 14.59 14.56 2.36
CA MET A 89 15.57 15.63 2.06
C MET A 89 15.56 16.03 0.58
N ALA A 90 14.63 15.53 -0.23
CA ALA A 90 14.64 15.74 -1.67
C ALA A 90 14.40 17.22 -2.03
N PRO A 91 15.34 17.89 -2.73
CA PRO A 91 15.21 19.31 -3.03
C PRO A 91 14.38 19.60 -4.30
N ASN A 92 14.04 18.59 -5.08
CA ASN A 92 13.31 18.70 -6.34
C ASN A 92 12.67 17.38 -6.75
N PHE A 93 11.79 17.44 -7.77
CA PHE A 93 11.06 16.30 -8.30
C PHE A 93 11.96 15.12 -8.72
N ILE A 94 13.07 15.38 -9.41
CA ILE A 94 13.98 14.31 -9.91
C ILE A 94 14.61 13.58 -8.73
N SER A 95 15.14 14.31 -7.75
CA SER A 95 15.72 13.74 -6.53
C SER A 95 14.68 12.88 -5.79
N MET A 96 13.46 13.39 -5.65
CA MET A 96 12.36 12.67 -5.03
C MET A 96 11.99 11.42 -5.83
N LEU A 97 11.90 11.50 -7.14
CA LEU A 97 11.60 10.36 -8.00
C LEU A 97 12.66 9.24 -7.84
N LEU A 98 13.94 9.59 -7.83
CA LEU A 98 15.03 8.62 -7.64
C LEU A 98 14.97 7.97 -6.25
N SER A 99 14.69 8.73 -5.21
CA SER A 99 14.54 8.20 -3.86
C SER A 99 13.33 7.25 -3.75
N ARG A 100 12.22 7.57 -4.44
CA ARG A 100 11.04 6.70 -4.54
C ARG A 100 11.32 5.41 -5.31
N ILE A 101 12.12 5.47 -6.39
CA ILE A 101 12.59 4.27 -7.10
C ILE A 101 13.41 3.38 -6.16
N LEU A 102 14.31 3.97 -5.37
CA LEU A 102 15.11 3.22 -4.41
C LEU A 102 14.25 2.53 -3.35
N THR A 103 13.30 3.23 -2.73
CA THR A 103 12.40 2.65 -1.73
C THR A 103 11.49 1.58 -2.32
N ALA A 104 10.90 1.83 -3.49
CA ALA A 104 10.02 0.89 -4.17
C ALA A 104 10.72 -0.41 -4.54
N SER A 105 11.99 -0.32 -4.98
CA SER A 105 12.77 -1.51 -5.39
C SER A 105 12.87 -2.56 -4.29
N VAL A 106 12.90 -2.15 -3.03
CA VAL A 106 13.07 -3.06 -1.89
C VAL A 106 11.77 -3.34 -1.12
N ALA A 107 10.78 -2.45 -1.19
CA ALA A 107 9.57 -2.55 -0.36
C ALA A 107 8.81 -3.87 -0.57
N GLY A 108 8.60 -4.29 -1.81
CA GLY A 108 7.92 -5.56 -2.12
C GLY A 108 8.71 -6.80 -1.70
N ALA A 109 10.05 -6.73 -1.76
CA ALA A 109 10.88 -7.80 -1.26
C ALA A 109 10.85 -7.90 0.29
N ILE A 110 10.78 -6.76 0.99
CA ILE A 110 10.65 -6.71 2.45
C ILE A 110 9.36 -7.41 2.87
N ILE A 111 8.21 -7.04 2.31
CA ILE A 111 6.93 -7.67 2.68
C ILE A 111 6.93 -9.17 2.37
N SER A 112 7.47 -9.58 1.23
CA SER A 112 7.60 -10.99 0.86
C SER A 112 8.46 -11.77 1.86
N MET A 113 9.59 -11.20 2.30
CA MET A 113 10.45 -11.81 3.32
C MET A 113 9.75 -11.90 4.68
N VAL A 114 9.04 -10.84 5.07
CA VAL A 114 8.26 -10.81 6.33
C VAL A 114 7.19 -11.90 6.32
N LEU A 115 6.43 -12.08 5.25
CA LEU A 115 5.42 -13.13 5.12
C LEU A 115 6.01 -14.54 5.25
N VAL A 116 7.15 -14.78 4.60
CA VAL A 116 7.85 -16.07 4.71
C VAL A 116 8.37 -16.30 6.14
N MET A 117 8.96 -15.27 6.76
CA MET A 117 9.46 -15.40 8.14
C MET A 117 8.32 -15.56 9.14
N ALA A 118 7.20 -14.85 8.95
CA ALA A 118 5.98 -15.03 9.73
C ALA A 118 5.47 -16.48 9.66
N SER A 119 5.41 -17.05 8.47
CA SER A 119 4.99 -18.43 8.26
C SER A 119 5.95 -19.44 8.90
N TYR A 120 7.23 -19.12 9.01
CA TYR A 120 8.24 -19.98 9.66
C TYR A 120 8.16 -19.92 11.18
N VAL A 121 8.03 -18.70 11.74
CA VAL A 121 8.01 -18.49 13.19
C VAL A 121 6.70 -18.98 13.82
N ALA A 122 5.59 -18.94 13.07
CA ALA A 122 4.29 -19.34 13.55
C ALA A 122 4.17 -20.86 13.76
N PRO A 123 3.56 -21.33 14.86
CA PRO A 123 3.09 -22.70 14.99
C PRO A 123 2.21 -23.09 13.79
N ARG A 124 2.21 -24.36 13.41
CA ARG A 124 1.50 -24.84 12.20
C ARG A 124 0.03 -24.39 12.16
N GLU A 125 -0.65 -24.43 13.29
CA GLU A 125 -2.07 -24.09 13.46
C GLU A 125 -2.34 -22.58 13.35
N LYS A 126 -1.31 -21.74 13.48
CA LYS A 126 -1.41 -20.25 13.51
C LYS A 126 -0.75 -19.57 12.31
N ARG A 127 -0.21 -20.33 11.35
CA ARG A 127 0.51 -19.76 10.19
C ARG A 127 -0.38 -18.87 9.33
N ALA A 128 -1.53 -19.39 8.94
CA ALA A 128 -2.50 -18.63 8.13
C ALA A 128 -2.96 -17.37 8.89
N SER A 129 -3.28 -17.51 10.18
CA SER A 129 -3.68 -16.39 11.03
C SER A 129 -2.59 -15.30 11.11
N LEU A 130 -1.32 -15.66 11.30
CA LEU A 130 -0.26 -14.64 11.37
C LEU A 130 -0.03 -13.95 10.02
N VAL A 131 -0.07 -14.69 8.92
CA VAL A 131 0.00 -14.12 7.57
C VAL A 131 -1.14 -13.12 7.33
N SER A 132 -2.38 -13.50 7.71
CA SER A 132 -3.54 -12.58 7.63
C SER A 132 -3.37 -11.33 8.49
N TRP A 133 -2.78 -11.45 9.70
CA TRP A 133 -2.48 -10.28 10.53
C TRP A 133 -1.43 -9.35 9.90
N VAL A 134 -0.43 -9.90 9.21
CA VAL A 134 0.55 -9.09 8.46
C VAL A 134 -0.14 -8.30 7.34
N PHE A 135 -1.01 -8.95 6.57
CA PHE A 135 -1.82 -8.26 5.56
C PHE A 135 -2.78 -7.23 6.17
N ALA A 136 -3.36 -7.53 7.33
CA ALA A 136 -4.20 -6.57 8.06
C ALA A 136 -3.40 -5.31 8.45
N GLY A 137 -2.12 -5.44 8.82
CA GLY A 137 -1.25 -4.30 9.07
C GLY A 137 -1.12 -3.38 7.85
N PHE A 138 -0.93 -3.96 6.67
CA PHE A 138 -0.88 -3.22 5.41
C PHE A 138 -2.23 -2.56 5.06
N SER A 139 -3.33 -3.28 5.26
CA SER A 139 -4.69 -2.76 5.05
C SER A 139 -5.03 -1.62 6.02
N ILE A 140 -4.60 -1.69 7.28
CA ILE A 140 -4.76 -0.59 8.24
C ILE A 140 -4.01 0.65 7.75
N ALA A 141 -2.80 0.47 7.20
CA ALA A 141 -2.02 1.58 6.64
C ALA A 141 -2.71 2.24 5.44
N SER A 142 -3.43 1.50 4.59
CA SER A 142 -4.19 2.10 3.49
C SER A 142 -5.32 2.99 3.98
N VAL A 143 -5.89 2.68 5.14
CA VAL A 143 -6.98 3.46 5.76
C VAL A 143 -6.48 4.74 6.40
N ILE A 144 -5.39 4.66 7.19
CA ILE A 144 -4.93 5.77 8.02
C ILE A 144 -3.69 6.47 7.46
N GLY A 145 -3.03 5.90 6.45
CA GLY A 145 -1.81 6.45 5.87
C GLY A 145 -2.03 7.83 5.24
N ILE A 146 -3.06 7.99 4.40
CA ILE A 146 -3.40 9.30 3.81
C ILE A 146 -3.74 10.32 4.90
N PRO A 147 -4.68 10.05 5.83
CA PRO A 147 -4.96 10.98 6.93
C PRO A 147 -3.72 11.38 7.74
N ILE A 148 -2.86 10.41 8.09
CA ILE A 148 -1.62 10.70 8.83
C ILE A 148 -0.73 11.64 8.01
N GLY A 149 -0.48 11.31 6.73
CA GLY A 149 0.32 12.16 5.85
C GLY A 149 -0.24 13.57 5.73
N THR A 150 -1.55 13.68 5.52
CA THR A 150 -2.24 14.97 5.41
C THR A 150 -2.16 15.78 6.70
N VAL A 151 -2.39 15.17 7.87
CA VAL A 151 -2.29 15.87 9.17
C VAL A 151 -0.87 16.37 9.40
N ILE A 152 0.14 15.54 9.18
CA ILE A 152 1.55 15.95 9.36
C ILE A 152 1.89 17.09 8.40
N SER A 153 1.53 16.96 7.13
CA SER A 153 1.83 17.97 6.11
C SER A 153 1.15 19.30 6.35
N THR A 154 -0.09 19.30 6.88
CA THR A 154 -0.84 20.54 7.20
C THR A 154 -0.44 21.18 8.51
N THR A 155 0.08 20.42 9.48
CA THR A 155 0.50 20.94 10.80
C THR A 155 2.00 21.23 10.88
N LEU A 156 2.81 20.50 10.14
CA LEU A 156 4.26 20.63 10.06
C LEU A 156 4.65 20.81 8.59
N THR A 157 5.43 19.88 8.03
CA THR A 157 5.79 19.85 6.61
C THR A 157 5.60 18.45 6.03
N TRP A 158 5.50 18.33 4.70
CA TRP A 158 5.45 17.01 4.06
C TRP A 158 6.75 16.21 4.26
N HIS A 159 7.89 16.87 4.44
CA HIS A 159 9.18 16.25 4.77
C HIS A 159 9.09 15.45 6.08
N ASP A 160 8.38 15.97 7.07
CA ASP A 160 8.22 15.34 8.38
C ASP A 160 7.50 14.01 8.31
N SER A 161 6.62 13.82 7.32
CA SER A 161 5.98 12.53 7.06
C SER A 161 7.01 11.44 6.74
N PHE A 162 8.02 11.74 5.93
CA PHE A 162 9.08 10.79 5.58
C PHE A 162 10.13 10.67 6.68
N TRP A 163 10.40 11.73 7.45
CA TRP A 163 11.22 11.65 8.66
C TRP A 163 10.60 10.73 9.70
N MET A 164 9.28 10.79 9.88
CA MET A 164 8.57 9.88 10.76
C MET A 164 8.73 8.41 10.31
N ILE A 165 8.57 8.12 9.01
CA ILE A 165 8.78 6.76 8.49
C ILE A 165 10.23 6.31 8.68
N SER A 166 11.21 7.19 8.47
CA SER A 166 12.62 6.89 8.70
C SER A 166 12.89 6.56 10.17
N GLY A 167 12.33 7.33 11.10
CA GLY A 167 12.43 7.07 12.54
C GLY A 167 11.80 5.73 12.94
N ILE A 168 10.60 5.43 12.43
CA ILE A 168 9.94 4.14 12.63
C ILE A 168 10.78 3.00 12.05
N THR A 169 11.39 3.19 10.89
CA THR A 169 12.25 2.19 10.24
C THR A 169 13.44 1.81 11.12
N ILE A 170 14.06 2.77 11.81
CA ILE A 170 15.15 2.49 12.76
C ILE A 170 14.66 1.63 13.93
N ILE A 171 13.52 1.98 14.53
CA ILE A 171 12.94 1.23 15.64
C ILE A 171 12.66 -0.21 15.23
N VAL A 172 12.01 -0.39 14.06
CA VAL A 172 11.71 -1.70 13.49
C VAL A 172 12.97 -2.48 13.15
N PHE A 173 13.98 -1.83 12.58
CA PHE A 173 15.26 -2.45 12.25
C PHE A 173 15.96 -3.01 13.50
N VAL A 174 16.04 -2.23 14.56
CA VAL A 174 16.59 -2.69 15.84
C VAL A 174 15.78 -3.86 16.40
N ALA A 175 14.46 -3.78 16.36
CA ALA A 175 13.60 -4.86 16.82
C ALA A 175 13.77 -6.15 16.01
N LEU A 176 13.97 -6.05 14.68
CA LEU A 176 14.23 -7.20 13.81
C LEU A 176 15.56 -7.90 14.15
N ILE A 177 16.62 -7.14 14.44
CA ILE A 177 17.93 -7.70 14.84
C ILE A 177 17.79 -8.56 16.09
N TRP A 178 17.00 -8.11 17.07
CA TRP A 178 16.91 -8.74 18.40
C TRP A 178 15.91 -9.89 18.46
N LEU A 179 14.84 -9.83 17.70
CA LEU A 179 13.67 -10.69 17.87
C LEU A 179 13.50 -11.74 16.77
N VAL A 180 14.02 -11.50 15.58
CA VAL A 180 13.79 -12.41 14.44
C VAL A 180 14.87 -13.49 14.39
N PRO A 181 14.49 -14.79 14.20
CA PRO A 181 15.44 -15.90 14.11
C PRO A 181 16.43 -15.72 12.96
N ARG A 182 17.70 -16.03 13.21
CA ARG A 182 18.77 -15.97 12.21
C ARG A 182 18.77 -17.16 11.26
N ASP A 183 18.21 -18.30 11.69
CA ASP A 183 18.18 -19.54 10.95
C ASP A 183 16.78 -19.80 10.39
N THR A 184 16.58 -19.45 9.14
CA THR A 184 15.36 -19.77 8.39
C THR A 184 15.70 -20.66 7.20
N PRO A 185 14.92 -21.75 6.95
CA PRO A 185 15.17 -22.63 5.81
C PRO A 185 15.13 -21.86 4.49
N GLN A 186 16.09 -22.18 3.62
CA GLN A 186 16.12 -21.64 2.27
C GLN A 186 15.20 -22.46 1.37
N PHE A 187 14.19 -21.85 0.75
CA PHE A 187 13.44 -22.46 -0.34
C PHE A 187 14.04 -22.01 -1.67
N LYS A 188 14.51 -22.96 -2.45
CA LYS A 188 15.01 -22.69 -3.81
C LYS A 188 13.82 -22.45 -4.76
N SER A 189 13.36 -21.22 -4.84
CA SER A 189 12.43 -20.78 -5.88
C SER A 189 13.23 -20.10 -6.99
N THR A 190 13.03 -20.53 -8.23
CA THR A 190 13.72 -19.97 -9.39
C THR A 190 12.74 -19.06 -10.16
N LEU A 191 13.18 -17.89 -10.60
CA LEU A 191 12.37 -16.93 -11.39
C LEU A 191 11.67 -17.61 -12.58
N SER A 192 12.37 -18.52 -13.27
CA SER A 192 11.80 -19.24 -14.43
C SER A 192 10.53 -20.01 -14.11
N LYS A 193 10.38 -20.54 -12.89
CA LYS A 193 9.16 -21.26 -12.46
C LYS A 193 7.99 -20.30 -12.25
N GLN A 194 8.23 -19.05 -11.88
CA GLN A 194 7.18 -18.04 -11.72
C GLN A 194 6.64 -17.59 -13.09
N PHE A 195 7.52 -17.42 -14.08
CA PHE A 195 7.11 -17.07 -15.44
C PHE A 195 6.34 -18.17 -16.18
N VAL A 196 6.51 -19.45 -15.82
CA VAL A 196 5.73 -20.56 -16.40
C VAL A 196 4.23 -20.39 -16.10
N LEU A 197 3.87 -19.80 -14.95
CA LEU A 197 2.46 -19.55 -14.60
C LEU A 197 1.76 -18.60 -15.59
N PHE A 198 2.49 -17.67 -16.21
CA PHE A 198 1.94 -16.77 -17.23
C PHE A 198 1.64 -17.45 -18.57
N LYS A 199 1.91 -18.76 -18.73
CA LYS A 199 1.48 -19.53 -19.91
C LYS A 199 0.02 -19.97 -19.81
N ASP A 200 -0.58 -19.96 -18.61
CA ASP A 200 -1.99 -20.27 -18.43
C ASP A 200 -2.84 -19.02 -18.64
N SER A 201 -3.71 -19.05 -19.66
CA SER A 201 -4.62 -17.96 -20.01
C SER A 201 -5.57 -17.58 -18.88
N ARG A 202 -5.93 -18.54 -18.01
CA ARG A 202 -6.79 -18.28 -16.84
C ARG A 202 -6.08 -17.40 -15.81
N ILE A 203 -4.80 -17.62 -15.61
CA ILE A 203 -3.96 -16.82 -14.71
C ILE A 203 -3.78 -15.43 -15.30
N ILE A 204 -3.49 -15.32 -16.60
CA ILE A 204 -3.37 -14.01 -17.28
C ILE A 204 -4.68 -13.22 -17.14
N LEU A 205 -5.82 -13.85 -17.41
CA LEU A 205 -7.12 -13.19 -17.31
C LEU A 205 -7.40 -12.70 -15.87
N GLY A 206 -7.13 -13.54 -14.87
CA GLY A 206 -7.28 -13.16 -13.45
C GLY A 206 -6.38 -11.99 -13.05
N VAL A 207 -5.11 -12.04 -13.44
CA VAL A 207 -4.16 -10.95 -13.17
C VAL A 207 -4.59 -9.67 -13.89
N SER A 208 -4.99 -9.74 -15.16
CA SER A 208 -5.46 -8.57 -15.93
C SER A 208 -6.70 -7.95 -15.30
N PHE A 209 -7.62 -8.76 -14.77
CA PHE A 209 -8.79 -8.28 -14.05
C PHE A 209 -8.41 -7.52 -12.77
N ILE A 210 -7.50 -8.08 -11.96
CA ILE A 210 -6.99 -7.40 -10.74
C ILE A 210 -6.28 -6.10 -11.11
N VAL A 211 -5.44 -6.11 -12.15
CA VAL A 211 -4.75 -4.91 -12.64
C VAL A 211 -5.75 -3.82 -13.03
N ALA A 212 -6.82 -4.17 -13.75
CA ALA A 212 -7.85 -3.21 -14.16
C ALA A 212 -8.57 -2.59 -12.95
N ILE A 213 -8.94 -3.39 -11.96
CA ILE A 213 -9.59 -2.90 -10.73
C ILE A 213 -8.64 -2.00 -9.94
N CYS A 214 -7.40 -2.43 -9.70
CA CYS A 214 -6.41 -1.62 -8.99
C CYS A 214 -6.13 -0.30 -9.72
N ALA A 215 -6.04 -0.31 -11.06
CA ALA A 215 -5.84 0.90 -11.85
C ALA A 215 -7.01 1.88 -11.70
N ALA A 216 -8.25 1.38 -11.69
CA ALA A 216 -9.44 2.19 -11.48
C ALA A 216 -9.46 2.80 -10.05
N ASP A 217 -9.13 2.01 -9.04
CA ASP A 217 -9.02 2.46 -7.64
C ASP A 217 -7.97 3.56 -7.49
N TYR A 218 -6.75 3.32 -7.95
CA TYR A 218 -5.65 4.28 -7.85
C TYR A 218 -5.90 5.58 -8.65
N THR A 219 -6.74 5.55 -9.66
CA THR A 219 -7.11 6.76 -10.41
C THR A 219 -7.83 7.79 -9.53
N ILE A 220 -8.75 7.35 -8.67
CA ILE A 220 -9.42 8.23 -7.69
C ILE A 220 -8.54 8.44 -6.47
N TYR A 221 -7.96 7.36 -5.93
CA TYR A 221 -7.26 7.37 -4.67
C TYR A 221 -6.02 8.29 -4.67
N THR A 222 -5.26 8.33 -5.76
CA THR A 222 -4.07 9.18 -5.91
C THR A 222 -4.40 10.67 -5.82
N TYR A 223 -5.57 11.07 -6.30
CA TYR A 223 -6.00 12.47 -6.33
C TYR A 223 -7.14 12.77 -5.36
N ILE A 224 -7.35 11.92 -4.37
CA ILE A 224 -8.49 12.01 -3.45
C ILE A 224 -8.51 13.33 -2.67
N ARG A 225 -7.33 13.81 -2.22
CA ARG A 225 -7.21 15.07 -1.49
C ARG A 225 -7.62 16.28 -2.35
N PRO A 226 -7.02 16.54 -3.52
CA PRO A 226 -7.46 17.63 -4.40
C PRO A 226 -8.89 17.45 -4.90
N LEU A 227 -9.37 16.23 -5.08
CA LEU A 227 -10.76 15.95 -5.45
C LEU A 227 -11.73 16.48 -4.36
N ILE A 228 -11.46 16.19 -3.10
CA ILE A 228 -12.29 16.64 -1.96
C ILE A 228 -12.22 18.17 -1.80
N THR A 229 -11.02 18.76 -1.88
CA THR A 229 -10.85 20.18 -1.59
C THR A 229 -11.19 21.08 -2.77
N ASN A 230 -10.71 20.77 -3.98
CA ASN A 230 -10.82 21.65 -5.13
C ASN A 230 -12.11 21.40 -5.91
N GLU A 231 -12.47 20.13 -6.17
CA GLU A 231 -13.62 19.79 -7.01
C GLU A 231 -14.93 19.75 -6.21
N MET A 232 -14.90 19.12 -5.01
CA MET A 232 -16.07 19.05 -4.16
C MET A 232 -16.21 20.30 -3.24
N GLY A 233 -15.15 21.11 -3.09
CA GLY A 233 -15.14 22.36 -2.33
C GLY A 233 -15.34 22.16 -0.83
N PHE A 234 -14.75 21.12 -0.23
CA PHE A 234 -14.71 20.94 1.22
C PHE A 234 -13.49 21.63 1.83
N ASP A 235 -13.67 22.26 2.98
CA ASP A 235 -12.58 22.85 3.73
C ASP A 235 -11.65 21.78 4.33
N ASN A 236 -10.41 22.16 4.60
CA ASN A 236 -9.40 21.29 5.22
C ASN A 236 -9.86 20.69 6.57
N THR A 237 -10.78 21.35 7.27
CA THR A 237 -11.36 20.83 8.51
C THR A 237 -12.14 19.52 8.28
N TRP A 238 -12.89 19.45 7.18
CA TRP A 238 -13.65 18.25 6.80
C TRP A 238 -12.79 17.20 6.14
N LEU A 239 -11.68 17.58 5.48
CA LEU A 239 -10.82 16.70 4.72
C LEU A 239 -10.37 15.48 5.54
N ASN A 240 -9.83 15.69 6.74
CA ASN A 240 -9.32 14.61 7.58
C ASN A 240 -10.42 13.64 8.03
N TRP A 241 -11.61 14.17 8.36
CA TRP A 241 -12.76 13.35 8.74
C TRP A 241 -13.29 12.52 7.57
N LEU A 242 -13.32 13.10 6.36
CA LEU A 242 -13.73 12.40 5.14
C LEU A 242 -12.73 11.31 4.77
N LEU A 243 -11.44 11.58 4.79
CA LEU A 243 -10.39 10.59 4.52
C LEU A 243 -10.43 9.44 5.54
N PHE A 244 -10.62 9.75 6.82
CA PHE A 244 -10.76 8.72 7.85
C PHE A 244 -12.05 7.90 7.67
N GLY A 245 -13.17 8.56 7.34
CA GLY A 245 -14.43 7.88 7.01
C GLY A 245 -14.30 6.94 5.82
N MET A 246 -13.62 7.36 4.75
CA MET A 246 -13.34 6.51 3.58
C MET A 246 -12.56 5.26 3.98
N GLY A 247 -11.55 5.40 4.85
CA GLY A 247 -10.83 4.27 5.39
C GLY A 247 -11.72 3.27 6.12
N ILE A 248 -12.71 3.74 6.90
CA ILE A 248 -13.70 2.87 7.53
C ILE A 248 -14.53 2.12 6.47
N PHE A 249 -14.92 2.80 5.38
CA PHE A 249 -15.65 2.16 4.29
C PHE A 249 -14.82 1.08 3.59
N PHE A 250 -13.50 1.25 3.44
CA PHE A 250 -12.60 0.19 2.97
C PHE A 250 -12.65 -1.06 3.86
N ILE A 251 -12.62 -0.89 5.19
CA ILE A 251 -12.71 -2.03 6.13
C ILE A 251 -14.06 -2.74 6.02
N ILE A 252 -15.15 -1.97 5.89
CA ILE A 252 -16.49 -2.51 5.71
C ILE A 252 -16.57 -3.30 4.39
N GLY A 253 -16.03 -2.74 3.30
CA GLY A 253 -16.01 -3.38 1.99
C GLY A 253 -15.25 -4.71 2.00
N ASN A 254 -14.08 -4.77 2.63
CA ASN A 254 -13.31 -6.00 2.78
C ASN A 254 -14.11 -7.12 3.48
N LYS A 255 -14.79 -6.79 4.59
CA LYS A 255 -15.64 -7.77 5.29
C LYS A 255 -16.84 -8.19 4.45
N PHE A 256 -17.46 -7.24 3.76
CA PHE A 256 -18.62 -7.50 2.91
C PHE A 256 -18.25 -8.35 1.69
N GLY A 257 -17.09 -8.07 1.06
CA GLY A 257 -16.56 -8.86 -0.05
C GLY A 257 -16.30 -10.31 0.34
N GLY A 258 -15.61 -10.55 1.47
CA GLY A 258 -15.37 -11.88 2.01
C GLY A 258 -16.69 -12.65 2.28
N TYR A 259 -17.67 -11.98 2.91
CA TYR A 259 -19.00 -12.58 3.15
C TYR A 259 -19.75 -12.95 1.86
N LEU A 260 -19.65 -12.12 0.82
CA LEU A 260 -20.29 -12.39 -0.47
C LEU A 260 -19.59 -13.51 -1.23
N ALA A 261 -18.24 -13.56 -1.18
CA ALA A 261 -17.45 -14.61 -1.79
C ALA A 261 -17.80 -15.98 -1.19
N ASP A 262 -17.92 -16.06 0.13
CA ASP A 262 -18.27 -17.30 0.84
C ASP A 262 -19.68 -17.82 0.51
N ARG A 263 -20.64 -16.94 0.24
CA ARG A 263 -22.05 -17.32 0.06
C ARG A 263 -22.56 -17.33 -1.37
N GLY A 264 -21.92 -16.69 -2.30
CA GLY A 264 -22.48 -16.47 -3.64
C GLY A 264 -21.56 -16.66 -4.82
N GLY A 265 -20.27 -16.87 -4.56
CA GLY A 265 -19.27 -17.06 -5.59
C GLY A 265 -19.10 -15.86 -6.54
N ILE A 266 -18.42 -16.10 -7.65
CA ILE A 266 -18.07 -15.12 -8.69
C ILE A 266 -19.25 -14.30 -9.24
N HIS A 267 -20.44 -14.89 -9.35
CA HIS A 267 -21.60 -14.19 -9.93
C HIS A 267 -22.09 -12.98 -9.12
N ARG A 268 -21.96 -13.02 -7.78
CA ARG A 268 -22.35 -11.87 -6.94
C ARG A 268 -21.31 -10.77 -6.98
N LEU A 269 -20.03 -11.13 -7.07
CA LEU A 269 -18.94 -10.17 -7.24
C LEU A 269 -19.04 -9.44 -8.59
N SER A 270 -19.42 -10.13 -9.67
CA SER A 270 -19.60 -9.49 -10.98
C SER A 270 -20.70 -8.42 -10.97
N GLY A 271 -21.76 -8.60 -10.18
CA GLY A 271 -22.80 -7.59 -9.98
C GLY A 271 -22.29 -6.32 -9.29
N ILE A 272 -21.39 -6.47 -8.29
CA ILE A 272 -20.76 -5.32 -7.62
C ILE A 272 -19.91 -4.52 -8.62
N TYR A 273 -19.10 -5.20 -9.46
CA TYR A 273 -18.26 -4.51 -10.45
C TYR A 273 -19.08 -3.83 -11.55
N ALA A 274 -20.20 -4.43 -11.96
CA ALA A 274 -21.13 -3.77 -12.88
C ALA A 274 -21.75 -2.50 -12.26
N ALA A 275 -22.19 -2.57 -10.99
CA ALA A 275 -22.68 -1.40 -10.26
C ALA A 275 -21.60 -0.32 -10.09
N MET A 276 -20.34 -0.73 -9.81
CA MET A 276 -19.21 0.17 -9.71
C MET A 276 -18.95 0.92 -11.03
N THR A 277 -19.05 0.24 -12.18
CA THR A 277 -18.91 0.87 -13.49
C THR A 277 -19.98 1.96 -13.69
N VAL A 278 -21.23 1.67 -13.32
CA VAL A 278 -22.32 2.67 -13.39
C VAL A 278 -22.03 3.86 -12.47
N LEU A 279 -21.57 3.61 -11.23
CA LEU A 279 -21.22 4.68 -10.29
C LEU A 279 -20.10 5.58 -10.83
N PHE A 280 -19.11 5.01 -11.53
CA PHE A 280 -18.07 5.80 -12.18
C PHE A 280 -18.63 6.71 -13.29
N LEU A 281 -19.56 6.20 -14.09
CA LEU A 281 -20.16 6.98 -15.18
C LEU A 281 -20.98 8.15 -14.66
N ILE A 282 -21.67 8.00 -13.52
CA ILE A 282 -22.49 9.06 -12.92
C ILE A 282 -21.69 9.98 -11.98
N PHE A 283 -20.46 9.62 -11.63
CA PHE A 283 -19.64 10.37 -10.67
C PHE A 283 -19.36 11.80 -11.17
N GLY A 284 -18.96 11.96 -12.44
CA GLY A 284 -18.67 13.28 -13.02
C GLY A 284 -19.85 14.25 -12.95
N PRO A 285 -21.05 13.89 -13.43
CA PRO A 285 -22.25 14.71 -13.32
C PRO A 285 -22.67 15.04 -11.88
N VAL A 286 -22.33 14.19 -10.90
CA VAL A 286 -22.71 14.38 -9.48
C VAL A 286 -21.67 15.19 -8.70
N LEU A 287 -20.47 15.38 -9.22
CA LEU A 287 -19.38 16.13 -8.57
C LEU A 287 -19.79 17.50 -8.01
N PRO A 288 -20.60 18.33 -8.70
CA PRO A 288 -21.05 19.61 -8.15
C PRO A 288 -21.92 19.50 -6.88
N PHE A 289 -22.53 18.33 -6.66
CA PHE A 289 -23.35 18.06 -5.49
C PHE A 289 -22.51 17.43 -4.38
N LYS A 290 -21.87 18.24 -3.55
CA LYS A 290 -20.89 17.86 -2.51
C LYS A 290 -21.22 16.54 -1.78
N TRP A 291 -22.41 16.47 -1.20
CA TRP A 291 -22.83 15.29 -0.43
C TRP A 291 -23.13 14.07 -1.30
N GLY A 292 -23.67 14.27 -2.51
CA GLY A 292 -23.89 13.20 -3.47
C GLY A 292 -22.57 12.58 -3.93
N ALA A 293 -21.57 13.40 -4.23
CA ALA A 293 -20.24 12.96 -4.63
C ALA A 293 -19.56 12.13 -3.52
N ILE A 294 -19.64 12.55 -2.24
CA ILE A 294 -19.12 11.79 -1.11
C ILE A 294 -19.80 10.45 -0.95
N ILE A 295 -21.11 10.38 -1.09
CA ILE A 295 -21.84 9.11 -1.02
C ILE A 295 -21.34 8.15 -2.11
N ILE A 296 -21.17 8.64 -3.34
CA ILE A 296 -20.65 7.82 -4.44
C ILE A 296 -19.23 7.34 -4.12
N VAL A 297 -18.34 8.22 -3.64
CA VAL A 297 -16.98 7.83 -3.27
C VAL A 297 -16.99 6.80 -2.13
N ALA A 298 -17.85 6.97 -1.12
CA ALA A 298 -17.99 5.99 -0.03
C ALA A 298 -18.42 4.61 -0.55
N VAL A 299 -19.41 4.57 -1.45
CA VAL A 299 -19.88 3.31 -2.08
C VAL A 299 -18.78 2.71 -2.97
N LEU A 300 -18.02 3.53 -3.70
CA LEU A 300 -16.87 3.07 -4.48
C LEU A 300 -15.79 2.48 -3.58
N CYS A 301 -15.46 3.09 -2.45
CA CYS A 301 -14.50 2.54 -1.47
C CYS A 301 -14.93 1.15 -0.97
N ILE A 302 -16.24 0.97 -0.68
CA ILE A 302 -16.78 -0.34 -0.30
C ILE A 302 -16.63 -1.34 -1.46
N ALA A 303 -17.01 -0.96 -2.68
CA ALA A 303 -16.99 -1.83 -3.84
C ALA A 303 -15.56 -2.24 -4.22
N PHE A 304 -14.62 -1.29 -4.21
CA PHE A 304 -13.20 -1.58 -4.45
C PHE A 304 -12.62 -2.57 -3.45
N SER A 305 -12.98 -2.45 -2.18
CA SER A 305 -12.43 -3.33 -1.13
C SER A 305 -13.01 -4.74 -1.15
N CYS A 306 -14.04 -5.02 -1.97
CA CYS A 306 -14.66 -6.35 -2.03
C CYS A 306 -13.81 -7.42 -2.73
N TYR A 307 -12.63 -7.08 -3.27
CA TYR A 307 -11.74 -8.04 -3.96
C TYR A 307 -10.62 -8.61 -3.06
N GLY A 308 -10.48 -8.11 -1.82
CA GLY A 308 -9.39 -8.45 -0.88
C GLY A 308 -9.57 -9.75 -0.10
#